data_614fd319bc13bbe1e88d4cd6820c5831
#
_entry.id   614fd319bc13bbe1e88d4cd6820c5831
#
_cell.length_a   1.000
_cell.length_b   1.000
_cell.length_c   1.000
_cell.angle_alpha   90.00
_cell.angle_beta   90.00
_cell.angle_gamma   90.00
#
_symmetry.space_group_name_H-M   'P 1'
#
loop_
_entity.id
_entity.type
_entity.pdbx_description
1 polymer ?
#
loop_
_entity_poly.entity_id
_entity_poly.type
_entity_poly.pdbx_seq_one_letter_code
_entity_poly.pdbx_strand_id
1 'polypeptide(L)'
;MDTTEGQASDWFAMTALASAGVLWGVSFLFGKWALEEMGPAHVTLLRFSLASAALLPYALLKGVWPWWRDLPLFLLVGFLTVPATFLIQFWGLSLTGATVAALIVGCGPPIVAFFASLFLGERLGKRGWSAIGASTLGVALAVARPGVSNHWLGDALVLLSLLAVVGWVLLSKRLGDRYPAVPATAWILTFGTVTLAPVALLWEGVPRLDLTLLCWASVLILGLGCSAAAYALWNWGVARVPASRAGIFLNLEPLVGALLGILVLGEAWGPATIVGGALIVGAALVVSHRSSV
;
A
#
# COMPACT_ATOMS: atom_id res chain seq x y z
N MET A 1 -32.45 -18.37 10.17
CA MET A 1 -31.55 -17.61 9.32
C MET A 1 -30.40 -18.50 8.93
N ASP A 2 -30.31 -18.82 7.67
CA ASP A 2 -29.58 -19.97 7.13
C ASP A 2 -28.07 -19.85 7.33
N THR A 3 -27.44 -20.85 7.93
CA THR A 3 -25.99 -20.94 8.15
C THR A 3 -25.21 -20.96 6.83
N THR A 4 -25.85 -21.29 5.71
CA THR A 4 -25.30 -21.32 4.36
C THR A 4 -25.15 -19.92 3.74
N GLU A 5 -26.09 -18.99 3.99
CA GLU A 5 -26.00 -17.61 3.49
C GLU A 5 -24.89 -16.81 4.22
N GLY A 6 -24.74 -17.01 5.53
CA GLY A 6 -23.66 -16.39 6.30
C GLY A 6 -22.27 -16.87 5.85
N GLN A 7 -22.10 -18.16 5.61
CA GLN A 7 -20.84 -18.73 5.11
C GLN A 7 -20.49 -18.25 3.70
N ALA A 8 -21.48 -18.16 2.80
CA ALA A 8 -21.25 -17.65 1.44
C ALA A 8 -20.81 -16.17 1.47
N SER A 9 -21.41 -15.33 2.32
CA SER A 9 -21.03 -13.93 2.50
C SER A 9 -19.58 -13.79 2.98
N ASP A 10 -19.13 -14.63 3.90
CA ASP A 10 -17.75 -14.63 4.42
C ASP A 10 -16.73 -15.02 3.33
N TRP A 11 -17.04 -16.00 2.47
CA TRP A 11 -16.18 -16.40 1.36
C TRP A 11 -15.99 -15.27 0.34
N PHE A 12 -17.04 -14.59 -0.06
CA PHE A 12 -16.93 -13.44 -0.98
C PHE A 12 -16.11 -12.31 -0.37
N ALA A 13 -16.27 -12.04 0.93
CA ALA A 13 -15.48 -11.02 1.61
C ALA A 13 -13.99 -11.39 1.68
N MET A 14 -13.66 -12.64 1.99
CA MET A 14 -12.28 -13.13 2.00
C MET A 14 -11.66 -13.10 0.60
N THR A 15 -12.41 -13.46 -0.45
CA THR A 15 -11.95 -13.37 -1.83
C THR A 15 -11.68 -11.92 -2.24
N ALA A 16 -12.53 -10.97 -1.84
CA ALA A 16 -12.30 -9.55 -2.11
C ALA A 16 -11.02 -9.04 -1.43
N LEU A 17 -10.78 -9.42 -0.18
CA LEU A 17 -9.56 -9.07 0.55
C LEU A 17 -8.31 -9.69 -0.08
N ALA A 18 -8.38 -10.97 -0.48
CA ALA A 18 -7.30 -11.65 -1.18
C ALA A 18 -6.99 -10.96 -2.51
N SER A 19 -8.02 -10.63 -3.29
CA SER A 19 -7.86 -9.91 -4.56
C SER A 19 -7.22 -8.55 -4.37
N ALA A 20 -7.59 -7.80 -3.33
CA ALA A 20 -6.97 -6.52 -3.00
C ALA A 20 -5.48 -6.69 -2.67
N GLY A 21 -5.12 -7.66 -1.83
CA GLY A 21 -3.73 -7.94 -1.49
C GLY A 21 -2.89 -8.37 -2.71
N VAL A 22 -3.45 -9.21 -3.60
CA VAL A 22 -2.80 -9.58 -4.88
C VAL A 22 -2.62 -8.35 -5.77
N LEU A 23 -3.64 -7.52 -5.94
CA LEU A 23 -3.55 -6.30 -6.77
C LEU A 23 -2.49 -5.32 -6.25
N TRP A 24 -2.35 -5.18 -4.92
CA TRP A 24 -1.27 -4.37 -4.35
C TRP A 24 0.11 -4.97 -4.62
N GLY A 25 0.27 -6.29 -4.52
CA GLY A 25 1.52 -6.96 -4.89
C GLY A 25 1.87 -6.81 -6.38
N VAL A 26 0.89 -6.93 -7.25
CA VAL A 26 1.02 -6.71 -8.71
C VAL A 26 1.50 -5.28 -9.03
N SER A 27 1.19 -4.30 -8.16
CA SER A 27 1.60 -2.91 -8.37
C SER A 27 3.11 -2.69 -8.45
N PHE A 28 3.93 -3.55 -7.84
CA PHE A 28 5.39 -3.45 -7.95
C PHE A 28 5.89 -3.78 -9.35
N LEU A 29 5.31 -4.80 -10.00
CA LEU A 29 5.65 -5.18 -11.37
C LEU A 29 5.27 -4.05 -12.35
N PHE A 30 4.00 -3.66 -12.37
CA PHE A 30 3.53 -2.60 -13.27
C PHE A 30 4.15 -1.25 -12.95
N GLY A 31 4.48 -1.02 -11.66
CA GLY A 31 5.26 0.14 -11.24
C GLY A 31 6.63 0.18 -11.89
N LYS A 32 7.36 -0.94 -11.93
CA LYS A 32 8.67 -1.03 -12.61
C LYS A 32 8.55 -0.74 -14.11
N TRP A 33 7.60 -1.36 -14.79
CA TRP A 33 7.40 -1.11 -16.22
C TRP A 33 7.00 0.34 -16.53
N ALA A 34 6.14 0.95 -15.72
CA ALA A 34 5.81 2.37 -15.90
C ALA A 34 7.01 3.29 -15.65
N LEU A 35 7.86 2.96 -14.66
CA LEU A 35 9.05 3.72 -14.30
C LEU A 35 10.20 3.61 -15.33
N GLU A 36 10.12 2.70 -16.30
CA GLU A 36 11.07 2.65 -17.40
C GLU A 36 10.95 3.84 -18.36
N GLU A 37 9.74 4.43 -18.48
CA GLU A 37 9.47 5.51 -19.41
C GLU A 37 9.01 6.81 -18.73
N MET A 38 8.55 6.74 -17.47
CA MET A 38 8.01 7.87 -16.71
C MET A 38 8.75 8.06 -15.41
N GLY A 39 8.87 9.30 -14.97
CA GLY A 39 9.35 9.58 -13.62
C GLY A 39 8.36 9.17 -12.52
N PRO A 40 8.84 8.96 -11.28
CA PRO A 40 8.02 8.49 -10.17
C PRO A 40 6.86 9.43 -9.81
N ALA A 41 7.03 10.73 -10.01
CA ALA A 41 5.98 11.70 -9.72
C ALA A 41 4.84 11.62 -10.76
N HIS A 42 5.17 11.47 -12.04
CA HIS A 42 4.16 11.29 -13.10
C HIS A 42 3.43 9.95 -12.96
N VAL A 43 4.15 8.84 -12.72
CA VAL A 43 3.50 7.54 -12.49
C VAL A 43 2.51 7.64 -11.32
N THR A 44 2.94 8.22 -10.20
CA THR A 44 2.10 8.38 -9.02
C THR A 44 0.91 9.31 -9.29
N LEU A 45 1.14 10.45 -9.98
CA LEU A 45 0.09 11.40 -10.31
C LEU A 45 -0.98 10.76 -11.21
N LEU A 46 -0.60 10.10 -12.30
CA LEU A 46 -1.53 9.47 -13.23
C LEU A 46 -2.27 8.30 -12.58
N ARG A 47 -1.56 7.46 -11.82
CA ARG A 47 -2.15 6.36 -11.04
C ARG A 47 -3.29 6.86 -10.17
N PHE A 48 -3.07 7.88 -9.36
CA PHE A 48 -4.08 8.36 -8.42
C PHE A 48 -5.09 9.31 -9.05
N SER A 49 -4.78 9.97 -10.17
CA SER A 49 -5.77 10.67 -10.99
C SER A 49 -6.82 9.69 -11.54
N LEU A 50 -6.39 8.55 -12.08
CA LEU A 50 -7.29 7.49 -12.56
C LEU A 50 -8.11 6.88 -11.42
N ALA A 51 -7.48 6.61 -10.27
CA ALA A 51 -8.18 6.09 -9.11
C ALA A 51 -9.23 7.07 -8.57
N SER A 52 -8.89 8.36 -8.50
CA SER A 52 -9.81 9.42 -8.10
C SER A 52 -10.95 9.55 -9.08
N ALA A 53 -10.67 9.56 -10.39
CA ALA A 53 -11.69 9.63 -11.43
C ALA A 53 -12.66 8.45 -11.39
N ALA A 54 -12.20 7.27 -10.99
CA ALA A 54 -13.03 6.08 -10.86
C ALA A 54 -13.89 6.07 -9.58
N LEU A 55 -13.33 6.51 -8.44
CA LEU A 55 -14.00 6.41 -7.14
C LEU A 55 -14.81 7.66 -6.76
N LEU A 56 -14.38 8.85 -7.18
CA LEU A 56 -15.04 10.11 -6.82
C LEU A 56 -16.51 10.17 -7.28
N PRO A 57 -16.88 9.73 -8.51
CA PRO A 57 -18.28 9.71 -8.93
C PRO A 57 -19.18 8.90 -7.99
N TYR A 58 -18.67 7.77 -7.45
CA TYR A 58 -19.41 7.00 -6.45
C TYR A 58 -19.65 7.79 -5.15
N ALA A 59 -18.64 8.50 -4.64
CA ALA A 59 -18.80 9.34 -3.45
C ALA A 59 -19.83 10.46 -3.68
N LEU A 60 -19.79 11.10 -4.86
CA LEU A 60 -20.71 12.15 -5.26
C LEU A 60 -22.15 11.65 -5.41
N LEU A 61 -22.36 10.48 -6.08
CA LEU A 61 -23.65 9.84 -6.22
C LEU A 61 -24.27 9.41 -4.88
N LYS A 62 -23.43 9.06 -3.89
CA LYS A 62 -23.88 8.79 -2.52
C LYS A 62 -24.15 10.04 -1.70
N GLY A 63 -23.93 11.24 -2.24
CA GLY A 63 -24.10 12.51 -1.54
C GLY A 63 -23.11 12.70 -0.37
N VAL A 64 -21.99 12.00 -0.39
CA VAL A 64 -20.99 12.07 0.70
C VAL A 64 -19.96 13.14 0.36
N TRP A 65 -20.01 14.24 1.08
CA TRP A 65 -19.09 15.37 0.95
C TRP A 65 -18.29 15.56 2.23
N PRO A 66 -16.99 15.90 2.15
CA PRO A 66 -16.23 16.29 3.32
C PRO A 66 -16.84 17.53 3.97
N TRP A 67 -17.09 17.47 5.26
CA TRP A 67 -17.53 18.66 5.96
C TRP A 67 -16.38 19.68 6.02
N TRP A 68 -16.67 20.96 5.91
CA TRP A 68 -15.65 22.01 5.84
C TRP A 68 -14.64 21.96 7.01
N ARG A 69 -15.08 21.54 8.20
CA ARG A 69 -14.23 21.34 9.40
C ARG A 69 -13.28 20.15 9.28
N ASP A 70 -13.60 19.16 8.46
CA ASP A 70 -12.80 17.97 8.26
C ASP A 70 -11.86 18.10 7.04
N LEU A 71 -12.02 19.15 6.21
CA LEU A 71 -11.16 19.39 5.03
C LEU A 71 -9.66 19.41 5.36
N PRO A 72 -9.18 20.07 6.44
CA PRO A 72 -7.76 20.01 6.79
C PRO A 72 -7.26 18.60 7.07
N LEU A 73 -8.11 17.77 7.71
CA LEU A 73 -7.77 16.37 7.98
C LEU A 73 -7.76 15.54 6.69
N PHE A 74 -8.72 15.73 5.79
CA PHE A 74 -8.72 15.08 4.47
C PHE A 74 -7.50 15.47 3.64
N LEU A 75 -7.13 16.75 3.61
CA LEU A 75 -5.92 17.23 2.94
C LEU A 75 -4.66 16.61 3.52
N LEU A 76 -4.53 16.60 4.85
CA LEU A 76 -3.38 16.00 5.53
C LEU A 76 -3.28 14.49 5.27
N VAL A 77 -4.39 13.77 5.41
CA VAL A 77 -4.42 12.31 5.15
C VAL A 77 -4.15 12.04 3.67
N GLY A 78 -4.72 12.84 2.76
CA GLY A 78 -4.45 12.74 1.32
C GLY A 78 -2.98 12.99 0.98
N PHE A 79 -2.37 14.03 1.56
CA PHE A 79 -0.95 14.32 1.41
C PHE A 79 -0.08 13.16 1.96
N LEU A 80 -0.39 12.63 3.13
CA LEU A 80 0.34 11.49 3.70
C LEU A 80 0.18 10.24 2.84
N THR A 81 -1.01 10.01 2.26
CA THR A 81 -1.28 8.85 1.41
C THR A 81 -0.56 8.97 0.07
N VAL A 82 -0.82 10.01 -0.71
CA VAL A 82 -0.35 10.05 -2.10
C VAL A 82 1.06 10.62 -2.21
N PRO A 83 1.36 11.88 -1.85
CA PRO A 83 2.73 12.39 -1.94
C PRO A 83 3.70 11.70 -1.00
N ALA A 84 3.40 11.66 0.31
CA ALA A 84 4.37 11.20 1.28
C ALA A 84 4.56 9.67 1.32
N THR A 85 3.54 8.88 0.98
CA THR A 85 3.70 7.42 0.89
C THR A 85 4.08 7.02 -0.53
N PHE A 86 3.15 7.17 -1.49
CA PHE A 86 3.34 6.54 -2.80
C PHE A 86 4.37 7.24 -3.69
N LEU A 87 4.51 8.57 -3.65
CA LEU A 87 5.59 9.21 -4.42
C LEU A 87 6.96 8.77 -3.90
N ILE A 88 7.18 8.80 -2.57
CA ILE A 88 8.45 8.37 -1.97
C ILE A 88 8.69 6.87 -2.23
N GLN A 89 7.65 6.04 -2.13
CA GLN A 89 7.73 4.61 -2.41
C GLN A 89 8.08 4.32 -3.87
N PHE A 90 7.45 5.01 -4.83
CA PHE A 90 7.74 4.84 -6.25
C PHE A 90 9.10 5.45 -6.64
N TRP A 91 9.51 6.53 -6.00
CA TRP A 91 10.88 7.01 -6.13
C TRP A 91 11.88 5.97 -5.62
N GLY A 92 11.65 5.38 -4.45
CA GLY A 92 12.44 4.25 -3.97
C GLY A 92 12.41 3.07 -4.93
N LEU A 93 11.24 2.69 -5.45
CA LEU A 93 11.07 1.61 -6.43
C LEU A 93 11.82 1.87 -7.74
N SER A 94 11.95 3.12 -8.20
CA SER A 94 12.76 3.44 -9.38
C SER A 94 14.25 3.15 -9.18
N LEU A 95 14.73 3.20 -7.93
CA LEU A 95 16.14 3.02 -7.55
C LEU A 95 16.47 1.63 -7.02
N THR A 96 15.48 0.81 -6.65
CA THR A 96 15.69 -0.56 -6.11
C THR A 96 14.87 -1.61 -6.87
N GLY A 97 15.06 -2.89 -6.57
CA GLY A 97 14.28 -3.99 -7.16
C GLY A 97 12.85 -4.09 -6.59
N ALA A 98 11.92 -4.58 -7.42
CA ALA A 98 10.54 -4.82 -7.02
C ALA A 98 10.42 -5.82 -5.88
N THR A 99 11.23 -6.89 -5.90
CA THR A 99 11.31 -7.91 -4.85
C THR A 99 11.58 -7.30 -3.49
N VAL A 100 12.64 -6.48 -3.38
CA VAL A 100 13.03 -5.90 -2.10
C VAL A 100 12.09 -4.79 -1.67
N ALA A 101 11.64 -3.94 -2.61
CA ALA A 101 10.64 -2.93 -2.31
C ALA A 101 9.36 -3.57 -1.73
N ALA A 102 8.85 -4.64 -2.34
CA ALA A 102 7.68 -5.37 -1.84
C ALA A 102 7.91 -5.96 -0.43
N LEU A 103 9.07 -6.57 -0.20
CA LEU A 103 9.42 -7.12 1.11
C LEU A 103 9.52 -6.02 2.19
N ILE A 104 10.13 -4.88 1.87
CA ILE A 104 10.19 -3.73 2.81
C ILE A 104 8.77 -3.25 3.16
N VAL A 105 7.88 -3.13 2.17
CA VAL A 105 6.47 -2.75 2.42
C VAL A 105 5.76 -3.75 3.33
N GLY A 106 6.11 -5.03 3.25
CA GLY A 106 5.63 -6.07 4.16
C GLY A 106 5.94 -5.83 5.64
N CYS A 107 6.86 -4.90 5.96
CA CYS A 107 7.12 -4.46 7.34
C CYS A 107 6.09 -3.45 7.86
N GLY A 108 5.18 -2.97 7.01
CA GLY A 108 4.16 -1.99 7.38
C GLY A 108 3.39 -2.38 8.65
N PRO A 109 2.75 -3.57 8.73
CA PRO A 109 1.98 -3.95 9.91
C PRO A 109 2.77 -3.92 11.23
N PRO A 110 3.98 -4.49 11.36
CA PRO A 110 4.81 -4.35 12.56
C PRO A 110 5.18 -2.90 12.90
N ILE A 111 5.49 -2.08 11.90
CA ILE A 111 5.83 -0.66 12.09
C ILE A 111 4.60 0.11 12.60
N VAL A 112 3.44 -0.08 11.98
CA VAL A 112 2.19 0.53 12.43
C VAL A 112 1.86 0.11 13.86
N ALA A 113 2.00 -1.18 14.20
CA ALA A 113 1.77 -1.67 15.55
C ALA A 113 2.71 -1.04 16.59
N PHE A 114 3.99 -0.86 16.25
CA PHE A 114 4.96 -0.17 17.10
C PHE A 114 4.52 1.26 17.39
N PHE A 115 4.22 2.05 16.36
CA PHE A 115 3.80 3.44 16.53
C PHE A 115 2.40 3.58 17.19
N ALA A 116 1.47 2.64 16.92
CA ALA A 116 0.20 2.60 17.62
C ALA A 116 0.40 2.38 19.13
N SER A 117 1.38 1.58 19.52
CA SER A 117 1.71 1.40 20.93
C SER A 117 2.25 2.67 21.59
N LEU A 118 2.99 3.48 20.85
CA LEU A 118 3.55 4.74 21.36
C LEU A 118 2.49 5.86 21.44
N PHE A 119 1.67 6.01 20.38
CA PHE A 119 0.78 7.16 20.25
C PHE A 119 -0.65 6.89 20.76
N LEU A 120 -1.11 5.64 20.71
CA LEU A 120 -2.43 5.25 21.17
C LEU A 120 -2.42 4.51 22.52
N GLY A 121 -1.24 4.28 23.10
CA GLY A 121 -1.09 3.57 24.37
C GLY A 121 -1.44 2.07 24.29
N GLU A 122 -1.50 1.50 23.08
CA GLU A 122 -1.75 0.08 22.88
C GLU A 122 -0.55 -0.74 23.42
N ARG A 123 -0.80 -1.68 24.34
CA ARG A 123 0.28 -2.47 24.94
C ARG A 123 0.76 -3.57 23.99
N LEU A 124 1.98 -3.45 23.49
CA LEU A 124 2.67 -4.52 22.78
C LEU A 124 3.17 -5.56 23.81
N GLY A 125 2.58 -6.76 23.79
CA GLY A 125 3.14 -7.86 24.59
C GLY A 125 4.39 -8.46 23.92
N LYS A 126 5.00 -9.48 24.56
CA LYS A 126 6.23 -10.16 24.09
C LYS A 126 6.17 -10.57 22.60
N ARG A 127 5.02 -11.07 22.14
CA ARG A 127 4.82 -11.45 20.71
C ARG A 127 4.91 -10.25 19.76
N GLY A 128 4.36 -9.09 20.13
CA GLY A 128 4.47 -7.87 19.31
C GLY A 128 5.92 -7.41 19.19
N TRP A 129 6.66 -7.38 20.28
CA TRP A 129 8.08 -7.03 20.27
C TRP A 129 8.93 -8.04 19.48
N SER A 130 8.66 -9.36 19.60
CA SER A 130 9.34 -10.37 18.77
C SER A 130 9.04 -10.21 17.28
N ALA A 131 7.81 -9.82 16.91
CA ALA A 131 7.46 -9.57 15.52
C ALA A 131 8.20 -8.34 14.96
N ILE A 132 8.32 -7.26 15.73
CA ILE A 132 9.10 -6.09 15.32
C ILE A 132 10.58 -6.48 15.11
N GLY A 133 11.18 -7.21 16.05
CA GLY A 133 12.56 -7.68 15.93
C GLY A 133 12.75 -8.59 14.71
N ALA A 134 11.85 -9.55 14.49
CA ALA A 134 11.89 -10.44 13.33
C ALA A 134 11.73 -9.68 12.01
N SER A 135 10.82 -8.71 11.94
CA SER A 135 10.62 -7.88 10.76
C SER A 135 11.87 -7.02 10.46
N THR A 136 12.46 -6.41 11.48
CA THR A 136 13.68 -5.61 11.33
C THR A 136 14.85 -6.45 10.82
N LEU A 137 15.06 -7.65 11.39
CA LEU A 137 16.07 -8.60 10.91
C LEU A 137 15.75 -9.05 9.49
N GLY A 138 14.48 -9.29 9.18
CA GLY A 138 14.02 -9.67 7.85
C GLY A 138 14.37 -8.63 6.79
N VAL A 139 14.13 -7.33 7.06
CA VAL A 139 14.56 -6.24 6.16
C VAL A 139 16.06 -6.22 5.99
N ALA A 140 16.81 -6.29 7.09
CA ALA A 140 18.27 -6.28 7.01
C ALA A 140 18.81 -7.40 6.12
N LEU A 141 18.24 -8.62 6.21
CA LEU A 141 18.58 -9.76 5.35
C LEU A 141 18.13 -9.56 3.90
N ALA A 142 16.94 -9.02 3.68
CA ALA A 142 16.41 -8.79 2.32
C ALA A 142 17.20 -7.71 1.56
N VAL A 143 17.68 -6.69 2.25
CA VAL A 143 18.51 -5.61 1.70
C VAL A 143 19.98 -6.02 1.52
N ALA A 144 20.48 -6.94 2.34
CA ALA A 144 21.86 -7.45 2.26
C ALA A 144 22.03 -8.35 1.03
N ARG A 145 22.33 -7.75 -0.14
CA ARG A 145 22.51 -8.46 -1.42
C ARG A 145 24.00 -8.52 -1.79
N PRO A 146 24.66 -9.68 -1.69
CA PRO A 146 26.02 -9.82 -2.18
C PRO A 146 26.07 -9.65 -3.71
N GLY A 147 26.93 -8.76 -4.20
CA GLY A 147 27.21 -8.62 -5.64
C GLY A 147 26.24 -7.76 -6.46
N VAL A 148 25.29 -7.06 -5.84
CA VAL A 148 24.39 -6.10 -6.51
C VAL A 148 24.85 -4.68 -6.22
N SER A 149 24.77 -3.78 -7.22
CA SER A 149 25.04 -2.35 -7.07
C SER A 149 24.25 -1.76 -5.89
N ASN A 150 24.86 -0.78 -5.21
CA ASN A 150 24.35 -0.17 -3.98
C ASN A 150 23.00 0.53 -4.19
N HIS A 151 21.90 -0.15 -3.89
CA HIS A 151 20.52 0.36 -3.98
C HIS A 151 20.01 0.94 -2.65
N TRP A 152 20.93 1.20 -1.69
CA TRP A 152 20.58 1.61 -0.33
C TRP A 152 19.63 2.82 -0.27
N LEU A 153 19.78 3.78 -1.19
CA LEU A 153 18.91 4.96 -1.24
C LEU A 153 17.47 4.57 -1.61
N GLY A 154 17.29 3.69 -2.59
CA GLY A 154 15.97 3.18 -2.98
C GLY A 154 15.31 2.42 -1.84
N ASP A 155 16.05 1.53 -1.20
CA ASP A 155 15.58 0.74 -0.05
C ASP A 155 15.21 1.65 1.13
N ALA A 156 16.04 2.67 1.41
CA ALA A 156 15.78 3.66 2.46
C ALA A 156 14.54 4.51 2.18
N LEU A 157 14.31 4.92 0.93
CA LEU A 157 13.12 5.67 0.54
C LEU A 157 11.85 4.83 0.70
N VAL A 158 11.87 3.56 0.28
CA VAL A 158 10.73 2.65 0.50
C VAL A 158 10.48 2.48 2.00
N LEU A 159 11.51 2.30 2.82
CA LEU A 159 11.35 2.22 4.27
C LEU A 159 10.81 3.52 4.87
N LEU A 160 11.31 4.68 4.41
CA LEU A 160 10.85 6.00 4.84
C LEU A 160 9.36 6.21 4.54
N SER A 161 8.89 5.73 3.39
CA SER A 161 7.47 5.84 3.00
C SER A 161 6.54 5.19 4.04
N LEU A 162 7.00 4.15 4.75
CA LEU A 162 6.20 3.48 5.78
C LEU A 162 5.92 4.37 7.01
N LEU A 163 6.73 5.39 7.27
CA LEU A 163 6.41 6.37 8.32
C LEU A 163 5.20 7.23 7.93
N ALA A 164 5.06 7.54 6.65
CA ALA A 164 3.85 8.22 6.15
C ALA A 164 2.63 7.29 6.20
N VAL A 165 2.81 5.98 5.92
CA VAL A 165 1.76 4.96 6.13
C VAL A 165 1.24 4.98 7.56
N VAL A 166 2.13 5.02 8.56
CA VAL A 166 1.72 5.14 9.97
C VAL A 166 0.83 6.37 10.17
N GLY A 167 1.26 7.51 9.67
CA GLY A 167 0.53 8.78 9.82
C GLY A 167 -0.88 8.69 9.23
N TRP A 168 -1.01 8.26 7.96
CA TRP A 168 -2.32 8.19 7.32
C TRP A 168 -3.21 7.10 7.93
N VAL A 169 -2.67 5.95 8.33
CA VAL A 169 -3.44 4.88 8.98
C VAL A 169 -4.04 5.37 10.31
N LEU A 170 -3.22 6.00 11.16
CA LEU A 170 -3.69 6.48 12.47
C LEU A 170 -4.69 7.63 12.33
N LEU A 171 -4.47 8.56 11.41
CA LEU A 171 -5.37 9.70 11.19
C LEU A 171 -6.66 9.30 10.47
N SER A 172 -6.60 8.32 9.55
CA SER A 172 -7.80 7.82 8.86
C SER A 172 -8.82 7.21 9.80
N LYS A 173 -8.41 6.68 10.96
CA LYS A 173 -9.37 6.19 11.98
C LYS A 173 -10.37 7.27 12.38
N ARG A 174 -9.93 8.54 12.51
CA ARG A 174 -10.80 9.67 12.86
C ARG A 174 -11.83 10.00 11.78
N LEU A 175 -11.51 9.74 10.52
CA LEU A 175 -12.45 9.91 9.40
C LEU A 175 -13.42 8.72 9.31
N GLY A 176 -12.95 7.51 9.61
CA GLY A 176 -13.74 6.27 9.57
C GLY A 176 -14.95 6.28 10.50
N ASP A 177 -14.89 7.02 11.62
CA ASP A 177 -16.01 7.19 12.55
C ASP A 177 -17.14 8.08 11.97
N ARG A 178 -16.88 8.88 10.93
CA ARG A 178 -17.79 9.88 10.39
C ARG A 178 -18.21 9.64 8.95
N TYR A 179 -17.38 8.95 8.18
CA TYR A 179 -17.57 8.78 6.74
C TYR A 179 -17.54 7.31 6.34
N PRO A 180 -18.41 6.88 5.41
CA PRO A 180 -18.30 5.54 4.82
C PRO A 180 -16.94 5.36 4.14
N ALA A 181 -16.35 4.17 4.28
CA ALA A 181 -14.95 3.91 3.93
C ALA A 181 -14.61 4.21 2.46
N VAL A 182 -15.43 3.75 1.49
CA VAL A 182 -15.15 3.98 0.06
C VAL A 182 -15.26 5.45 -0.33
N PRO A 183 -16.31 6.21 0.05
CA PRO A 183 -16.36 7.65 -0.17
C PRO A 183 -15.23 8.42 0.50
N ALA A 184 -14.86 8.07 1.76
CA ALA A 184 -13.73 8.70 2.43
C ALA A 184 -12.43 8.47 1.65
N THR A 185 -12.18 7.23 1.20
CA THR A 185 -11.02 6.90 0.37
C THR A 185 -11.02 7.70 -0.93
N ALA A 186 -12.15 7.83 -1.62
CA ALA A 186 -12.26 8.63 -2.85
C ALA A 186 -11.79 10.07 -2.62
N TRP A 187 -12.23 10.71 -1.55
CA TRP A 187 -11.82 12.08 -1.20
C TRP A 187 -10.37 12.17 -0.79
N ILE A 188 -9.86 11.21 0.02
CA ILE A 188 -8.45 11.13 0.42
C ILE A 188 -7.55 11.06 -0.83
N LEU A 189 -7.85 10.15 -1.77
CA LEU A 189 -7.07 10.01 -3.00
C LEU A 189 -7.17 11.27 -3.87
N THR A 190 -8.33 11.88 -3.98
CA THR A 190 -8.53 13.12 -4.74
C THR A 190 -7.72 14.27 -4.17
N PHE A 191 -7.79 14.53 -2.87
CA PHE A 191 -6.99 15.58 -2.23
C PHE A 191 -5.50 15.27 -2.28
N GLY A 192 -5.11 14.01 -2.12
CA GLY A 192 -3.73 13.58 -2.30
C GLY A 192 -3.22 13.82 -3.72
N THR A 193 -4.02 13.52 -4.73
CA THR A 193 -3.69 13.80 -6.14
C THR A 193 -3.55 15.30 -6.40
N VAL A 194 -4.49 16.11 -5.88
CA VAL A 194 -4.43 17.58 -6.01
C VAL A 194 -3.17 18.14 -5.35
N THR A 195 -2.78 17.63 -4.18
CA THR A 195 -1.55 18.09 -3.50
C THR A 195 -0.28 17.58 -4.18
N LEU A 196 -0.33 16.44 -4.88
CA LEU A 196 0.80 15.92 -5.65
C LEU A 196 1.01 16.67 -6.97
N ALA A 197 -0.07 17.12 -7.62
CA ALA A 197 0.01 17.71 -8.97
C ALA A 197 1.05 18.85 -9.10
N PRO A 198 1.09 19.86 -8.21
CA PRO A 198 2.12 20.90 -8.29
C PRO A 198 3.53 20.34 -8.07
N VAL A 199 3.71 19.35 -7.19
CA VAL A 199 5.00 18.73 -6.93
C VAL A 199 5.50 18.00 -8.18
N ALA A 200 4.63 17.22 -8.84
CA ALA A 200 4.97 16.49 -10.05
C ALA A 200 5.34 17.43 -11.21
N LEU A 201 4.55 18.48 -11.41
CA LEU A 201 4.81 19.48 -12.46
C LEU A 201 6.09 20.28 -12.23
N LEU A 202 6.41 20.61 -10.98
CA LEU A 202 7.64 21.34 -10.65
C LEU A 202 8.89 20.45 -10.71
N TRP A 203 8.75 19.16 -10.39
CA TRP A 203 9.89 18.24 -10.36
C TRP A 203 10.18 17.62 -11.71
N GLU A 204 9.17 17.12 -12.42
CA GLU A 204 9.33 16.36 -13.66
C GLU A 204 8.79 17.10 -14.89
N GLY A 205 8.16 18.27 -14.70
CA GLY A 205 7.56 19.04 -15.79
C GLY A 205 6.22 18.48 -16.26
N VAL A 206 5.88 18.73 -17.53
CA VAL A 206 4.63 18.21 -18.11
C VAL A 206 4.82 16.74 -18.50
N PRO A 207 3.87 15.83 -18.17
CA PRO A 207 3.97 14.43 -18.55
C PRO A 207 4.07 14.25 -20.08
N ARG A 208 4.99 13.39 -20.51
CA ARG A 208 5.08 12.99 -21.91
C ARG A 208 3.90 12.07 -22.24
N LEU A 209 3.39 12.16 -23.46
CA LEU A 209 2.29 11.33 -23.93
C LEU A 209 2.72 10.30 -24.99
N ASP A 210 3.95 10.43 -25.50
CA ASP A 210 4.58 9.52 -26.47
C ASP A 210 5.18 8.26 -25.80
N LEU A 211 4.33 7.52 -25.09
CA LEU A 211 4.71 6.35 -24.29
C LEU A 211 4.28 5.07 -25.00
N THR A 212 4.98 3.97 -24.69
CA THR A 212 4.59 2.66 -25.21
C THR A 212 3.24 2.20 -24.69
N LEU A 213 2.63 1.24 -25.41
CA LEU A 213 1.39 0.60 -24.96
C LEU A 213 1.57 -0.10 -23.59
N LEU A 214 2.75 -0.68 -23.35
CA LEU A 214 3.07 -1.33 -22.08
C LEU A 214 3.06 -0.32 -20.93
N CYS A 215 3.64 0.86 -21.11
CA CYS A 215 3.63 1.91 -20.12
C CYS A 215 2.21 2.40 -19.81
N TRP A 216 1.40 2.68 -20.84
CA TRP A 216 0.01 3.07 -20.66
C TRP A 216 -0.84 1.99 -20.01
N ALA A 217 -0.68 0.72 -20.42
CA ALA A 217 -1.36 -0.41 -19.79
C ALA A 217 -0.97 -0.54 -18.30
N SER A 218 0.31 -0.34 -17.99
CA SER A 218 0.82 -0.36 -16.62
C SER A 218 0.18 0.74 -15.78
N VAL A 219 0.12 1.98 -16.27
CA VAL A 219 -0.53 3.10 -15.57
C VAL A 219 -2.02 2.85 -15.36
N LEU A 220 -2.73 2.31 -16.36
CA LEU A 220 -4.15 1.94 -16.23
C LEU A 220 -4.37 0.85 -15.18
N ILE A 221 -3.55 -0.20 -15.18
CA ILE A 221 -3.63 -1.28 -14.19
C ILE A 221 -3.30 -0.74 -12.79
N LEU A 222 -2.29 0.11 -12.65
CA LEU A 222 -1.95 0.76 -11.39
C LEU A 222 -3.10 1.62 -10.87
N GLY A 223 -3.70 2.44 -11.71
CA GLY A 223 -4.77 3.36 -11.33
C GLY A 223 -6.09 2.66 -11.05
N LEU A 224 -6.60 1.89 -12.03
CA LEU A 224 -7.92 1.27 -11.92
C LEU A 224 -7.89 -0.03 -11.13
N GLY A 225 -6.89 -0.89 -11.36
CA GLY A 225 -6.74 -2.17 -10.66
C GLY A 225 -6.15 -2.01 -9.26
N CYS A 226 -4.86 -1.64 -9.20
CA CYS A 226 -4.11 -1.64 -7.95
C CYS A 226 -4.47 -0.48 -7.00
N SER A 227 -5.21 0.53 -7.46
CA SER A 227 -5.69 1.61 -6.61
C SER A 227 -7.21 1.58 -6.48
N ALA A 228 -8.00 1.95 -7.49
CA ALA A 228 -9.45 2.06 -7.35
C ALA A 228 -10.11 0.74 -6.92
N ALA A 229 -9.92 -0.33 -7.70
CA ALA A 229 -10.54 -1.63 -7.41
C ALA A 229 -9.99 -2.24 -6.11
N ALA A 230 -8.67 -2.21 -5.88
CA ALA A 230 -8.06 -2.77 -4.68
C ALA A 230 -8.60 -2.09 -3.40
N TYR A 231 -8.64 -0.75 -3.35
CA TYR A 231 -9.22 -0.05 -2.20
C TYR A 231 -10.72 -0.29 -2.04
N ALA A 232 -11.49 -0.36 -3.12
CA ALA A 232 -12.92 -0.67 -3.06
C ALA A 232 -13.17 -2.09 -2.51
N LEU A 233 -12.45 -3.10 -3.04
CA LEU A 233 -12.52 -4.49 -2.58
C LEU A 233 -12.08 -4.63 -1.13
N TRP A 234 -10.99 -4.00 -0.75
CA TRP A 234 -10.49 -3.98 0.62
C TRP A 234 -11.51 -3.41 1.59
N ASN A 235 -12.01 -2.20 1.33
CA ASN A 235 -12.99 -1.54 2.19
C ASN A 235 -14.30 -2.33 2.27
N TRP A 236 -14.73 -2.95 1.17
CA TRP A 236 -15.91 -3.79 1.15
C TRP A 236 -15.72 -5.07 1.97
N GLY A 237 -14.55 -5.70 1.87
CA GLY A 237 -14.21 -6.92 2.59
C GLY A 237 -14.05 -6.70 4.10
N VAL A 238 -13.29 -5.68 4.50
CA VAL A 238 -13.05 -5.34 5.93
C VAL A 238 -14.35 -5.01 6.67
N ALA A 239 -15.33 -4.44 5.98
CA ALA A 239 -16.63 -4.15 6.59
C ALA A 239 -17.46 -5.42 6.91
N ARG A 240 -17.04 -6.61 6.45
CA ARG A 240 -17.80 -7.87 6.53
C ARG A 240 -17.12 -8.99 7.30
N VAL A 241 -15.82 -8.88 7.55
CA VAL A 241 -15.07 -9.88 8.31
C VAL A 241 -14.34 -9.23 9.49
N PRO A 242 -14.05 -9.95 10.56
CA PRO A 242 -13.25 -9.43 11.66
C PRO A 242 -11.89 -8.91 11.18
N ALA A 243 -11.43 -7.77 11.72
CA ALA A 243 -10.18 -7.12 11.34
C ALA A 243 -8.97 -8.07 11.44
N SER A 244 -8.99 -9.00 12.41
CA SER A 244 -7.96 -10.05 12.56
C SER A 244 -7.86 -10.98 11.35
N ARG A 245 -8.98 -11.34 10.74
CA ARG A 245 -8.97 -12.15 9.50
C ARG A 245 -8.58 -11.32 8.29
N ALA A 246 -9.06 -10.08 8.19
CA ALA A 246 -8.70 -9.18 7.09
C ALA A 246 -7.19 -8.92 7.03
N GLY A 247 -6.55 -8.68 8.18
CA GLY A 247 -5.11 -8.39 8.26
C GLY A 247 -4.20 -9.46 7.66
N ILE A 248 -4.63 -10.73 7.64
CA ILE A 248 -3.85 -11.83 7.05
C ILE A 248 -3.63 -11.61 5.54
N PHE A 249 -4.63 -11.05 4.84
CA PHE A 249 -4.57 -10.83 3.39
C PHE A 249 -3.60 -9.71 2.98
N LEU A 250 -3.20 -8.82 3.90
CA LEU A 250 -2.13 -7.82 3.65
C LEU A 250 -0.79 -8.48 3.34
N ASN A 251 -0.57 -9.71 3.82
CA ASN A 251 0.67 -10.44 3.54
C ASN A 251 0.77 -10.96 2.09
N LEU A 252 -0.33 -10.94 1.33
CA LEU A 252 -0.29 -11.28 -0.08
C LEU A 252 0.46 -10.21 -0.90
N GLU A 253 0.41 -8.95 -0.49
CA GLU A 253 1.13 -7.87 -1.17
C GLU A 253 2.64 -8.13 -1.27
N PRO A 254 3.40 -8.30 -0.18
CA PRO A 254 4.84 -8.56 -0.26
C PRO A 254 5.17 -9.89 -0.93
N LEU A 255 4.34 -10.93 -0.74
CA LEU A 255 4.55 -12.23 -1.37
C LEU A 255 4.41 -12.16 -2.89
N VAL A 256 3.32 -11.60 -3.38
CA VAL A 256 3.05 -11.47 -4.82
C VAL A 256 4.07 -10.52 -5.46
N GLY A 257 4.37 -9.38 -4.82
CA GLY A 257 5.35 -8.43 -5.34
C GLY A 257 6.75 -9.03 -5.46
N ALA A 258 7.20 -9.76 -4.43
CA ALA A 258 8.49 -10.45 -4.47
C ALA A 258 8.53 -11.57 -5.51
N LEU A 259 7.48 -12.39 -5.60
CA LEU A 259 7.40 -13.45 -6.61
C LEU A 259 7.42 -12.89 -8.03
N LEU A 260 6.68 -11.83 -8.32
CA LEU A 260 6.66 -11.20 -9.64
C LEU A 260 8.00 -10.53 -9.97
N GLY A 261 8.68 -9.92 -9.01
CA GLY A 261 10.02 -9.39 -9.18
C GLY A 261 11.02 -10.48 -9.61
N ILE A 262 10.98 -11.63 -8.95
CA ILE A 262 11.85 -12.77 -9.26
C ILE A 262 11.46 -13.41 -10.60
N LEU A 263 10.19 -13.78 -10.79
CA LEU A 263 9.76 -14.63 -11.91
C LEU A 263 9.58 -13.87 -13.21
N VAL A 264 9.15 -12.61 -13.16
CA VAL A 264 8.82 -11.82 -14.35
C VAL A 264 9.92 -10.81 -14.68
N LEU A 265 10.46 -10.11 -13.66
CA LEU A 265 11.54 -9.14 -13.87
C LEU A 265 12.93 -9.79 -13.84
N GLY A 266 13.04 -11.08 -13.50
CA GLY A 266 14.32 -11.80 -13.44
C GLY A 266 15.25 -11.28 -12.35
N GLU A 267 14.72 -10.70 -11.28
CA GLU A 267 15.53 -10.14 -10.21
C GLU A 267 16.30 -11.22 -9.44
N ALA A 268 17.55 -10.94 -9.14
CA ALA A 268 18.39 -11.87 -8.39
C ALA A 268 17.85 -12.05 -6.95
N TRP A 269 17.81 -13.29 -6.52
CA TRP A 269 17.40 -13.69 -5.18
C TRP A 269 18.41 -14.69 -4.58
N GLY A 270 18.41 -14.80 -3.26
CA GLY A 270 19.31 -15.71 -2.56
C GLY A 270 18.72 -16.16 -1.22
N PRO A 271 19.43 -17.04 -0.49
CA PRO A 271 18.97 -17.53 0.82
C PRO A 271 18.61 -16.40 1.79
N ALA A 272 19.38 -15.31 1.78
CA ALA A 272 19.13 -14.15 2.63
C ALA A 272 17.79 -13.47 2.29
N THR A 273 17.47 -13.34 1.01
CA THR A 273 16.17 -12.78 0.54
C THR A 273 15.00 -13.67 0.96
N ILE A 274 15.16 -15.00 0.83
CA ILE A 274 14.11 -15.96 1.24
C ILE A 274 13.87 -15.91 2.74
N VAL A 275 14.96 -16.02 3.53
CA VAL A 275 14.87 -15.99 5.00
C VAL A 275 14.34 -14.63 5.47
N GLY A 276 14.83 -13.53 4.90
CA GLY A 276 14.34 -12.19 5.18
C GLY A 276 12.85 -12.04 4.90
N GLY A 277 12.40 -12.47 3.73
CA GLY A 277 10.99 -12.47 3.34
C GLY A 277 10.12 -13.32 4.27
N ALA A 278 10.56 -14.53 4.63
CA ALA A 278 9.84 -15.39 5.57
C ALA A 278 9.70 -14.77 6.97
N LEU A 279 10.76 -14.08 7.45
CA LEU A 279 10.71 -13.37 8.74
C LEU A 279 9.74 -12.19 8.70
N ILE A 280 9.73 -11.41 7.60
CA ILE A 280 8.82 -10.27 7.42
C ILE A 280 7.36 -10.74 7.39
N VAL A 281 7.05 -11.71 6.55
CA VAL A 281 5.69 -12.26 6.42
C VAL A 281 5.24 -12.92 7.73
N GLY A 282 6.11 -13.70 8.36
CA GLY A 282 5.83 -14.31 9.66
C GLY A 282 5.56 -13.26 10.75
N ALA A 283 6.34 -12.19 10.79
CA ALA A 283 6.13 -11.07 11.72
C ALA A 283 4.79 -10.38 11.49
N ALA A 284 4.45 -10.10 10.24
CA ALA A 284 3.19 -9.47 9.87
C ALA A 284 1.98 -10.37 10.23
N LEU A 285 2.07 -11.68 10.02
CA LEU A 285 1.04 -12.65 10.46
C LEU A 285 0.84 -12.64 11.98
N VAL A 286 1.93 -12.61 12.76
CA VAL A 286 1.88 -12.56 14.24
C VAL A 286 1.17 -11.28 14.73
N VAL A 287 1.41 -10.16 14.09
CA VAL A 287 0.75 -8.87 14.43
C VAL A 287 -0.71 -8.89 14.02
N SER A 288 -1.04 -9.38 12.82
CA SER A 288 -2.41 -9.45 12.29
C SER A 288 -3.33 -10.32 13.13
N HIS A 289 -2.84 -11.41 13.72
CA HIS A 289 -3.61 -12.30 14.60
C HIS A 289 -4.05 -11.63 15.92
N ARG A 290 -3.47 -10.50 16.31
CA ARG A 290 -3.72 -9.83 17.59
C ARG A 290 -4.83 -8.78 17.56
N SER A 291 -5.32 -8.38 16.42
CA SER A 291 -6.41 -7.40 16.31
C SER A 291 -7.77 -7.95 16.80
N SER A 292 -7.77 -9.09 17.50
CA SER A 292 -8.98 -9.83 17.93
C SER A 292 -9.17 -9.92 19.47
N VAL A 293 -8.51 -9.05 20.28
CA VAL A 293 -8.81 -8.97 21.74
C VAL A 293 -9.06 -7.53 22.14
#